data_6c88556cfeb0b899ab801b6fbde89b32
#
_entry.id   6c88556cfeb0b899ab801b6fbde89b32
#
_cell.length_a   1.000
_cell.length_b   1.000
_cell.length_c   1.000
_cell.angle_alpha   90.00
_cell.angle_beta   90.00
_cell.angle_gamma   90.00
#
_symmetry.space_group_name_H-M   'P 1'
#
loop_
_entity.id
_entity.type
_entity.pdbx_description
1 polymer ?
#
loop_
_entity_poly.entity_id
_entity_poly.type
_entity_poly.pdbx_seq_one_letter_code
_entity_poly.pdbx_strand_id
1 'polypeptide(L)'
;DLVMMPLETADITRLEAEGWNAPEVFVAKGRDGKTDMWGLIARPTNFDPNKKYPVIEYIYQGPGDQYVPKTFRPYDWNMTSLAELGFIVVMVDGMGTSFRSRAFENVCYKNLKDAGLPDHIAWMKAAARKYPYMDVDRVGIYGCSAGGQESTNAVLLYPDFYKAAYSACGCHDNRMDKIWWNELWLGYPVGDQYKEGSNVENAHLLSRPLMLVVGELDDNVDPASTMQVVNALIKANKDFELVVIPGAHHTMGEAFGEHKRYDFFVRHLMQVNPPKWDEIK
;
A
#
# COMPACT_ATOMS: atom_id res chain seq x y z
N ASP A 1 26.76 17.99 24.75
CA ASP A 1 26.59 17.90 23.29
C ASP A 1 27.06 16.53 22.82
N LEU A 2 26.24 15.84 22.08
CA LEU A 2 26.61 14.56 21.47
C LEU A 2 27.41 14.85 20.19
N VAL A 3 28.63 14.31 20.13
CA VAL A 3 29.47 14.38 18.93
C VAL A 3 29.35 13.05 18.20
N MET A 4 28.82 13.10 16.99
CA MET A 4 28.77 11.95 16.09
C MET A 4 30.11 11.78 15.39
N MET A 5 30.76 10.63 15.60
CA MET A 5 31.97 10.26 14.87
C MET A 5 31.57 9.23 13.77
N PRO A 6 31.76 9.54 12.49
CA PRO A 6 31.57 8.55 11.44
C PRO A 6 32.60 7.44 11.58
N LEU A 7 32.15 6.19 11.55
CA LEU A 7 33.04 5.03 11.61
C LEU A 7 33.35 4.49 10.22
N GLU A 8 32.34 4.38 9.37
CA GLU A 8 32.48 3.85 8.03
C GLU A 8 31.32 4.30 7.13
N THR A 9 31.54 4.26 5.83
CA THR A 9 30.52 4.52 4.80
C THR A 9 30.46 3.31 3.85
N ALA A 10 29.26 2.81 3.56
CA ALA A 10 29.08 1.72 2.62
C ALA A 10 29.54 2.11 1.21
N ASP A 11 30.31 1.24 0.56
CA ASP A 11 30.71 1.42 -0.84
C ASP A 11 29.54 0.95 -1.75
N ILE A 12 28.93 1.88 -2.45
CA ILE A 12 27.81 1.65 -3.40
C ILE A 12 28.22 1.86 -4.86
N THR A 13 29.50 2.03 -5.14
CA THR A 13 30.01 2.35 -6.49
C THR A 13 29.56 1.33 -7.55
N ARG A 14 29.52 0.05 -7.21
CA ARG A 14 29.04 -0.98 -8.15
C ARG A 14 27.54 -0.92 -8.40
N LEU A 15 26.74 -0.60 -7.39
CA LEU A 15 25.29 -0.42 -7.54
C LEU A 15 24.99 0.78 -8.45
N GLU A 16 25.69 1.90 -8.22
CA GLU A 16 25.53 3.11 -9.04
C GLU A 16 25.97 2.86 -10.51
N ALA A 17 27.03 2.09 -10.73
CA ALA A 17 27.47 1.72 -12.06
C ALA A 17 26.47 0.87 -12.85
N GLU A 18 25.59 0.15 -12.14
CA GLU A 18 24.49 -0.62 -12.71
C GLU A 18 23.21 0.20 -12.86
N GLY A 19 23.26 1.52 -12.60
CA GLY A 19 22.12 2.45 -12.71
C GLY A 19 21.24 2.51 -11.46
N TRP A 20 21.64 1.86 -10.37
CA TRP A 20 20.89 1.95 -9.11
C TRP A 20 20.91 3.37 -8.56
N ASN A 21 19.75 3.81 -8.07
CA ASN A 21 19.61 5.07 -7.35
C ASN A 21 18.89 4.81 -6.02
N ALA A 22 19.38 5.43 -4.96
CA ALA A 22 18.70 5.38 -3.68
C ALA A 22 17.28 5.95 -3.82
N PRO A 23 16.28 5.36 -3.16
CA PRO A 23 14.96 5.97 -3.08
C PRO A 23 15.07 7.39 -2.53
N GLU A 24 14.41 8.34 -3.20
CA GLU A 24 14.44 9.75 -2.79
C GLU A 24 13.51 9.98 -1.61
N VAL A 25 14.02 10.63 -0.57
CA VAL A 25 13.19 11.12 0.54
C VAL A 25 12.47 12.38 0.08
N PHE A 26 11.14 12.37 0.14
CA PHE A 26 10.32 13.54 -0.14
C PHE A 26 9.43 13.88 1.06
N VAL A 27 9.29 15.17 1.32
CA VAL A 27 8.48 15.71 2.42
C VAL A 27 7.45 16.66 1.85
N ALA A 28 6.20 16.49 2.25
CA ALA A 28 5.12 17.39 1.92
C ALA A 28 4.20 17.61 3.12
N LYS A 29 3.38 18.65 3.07
CA LYS A 29 2.37 18.88 4.10
C LYS A 29 1.20 17.90 3.93
N GLY A 30 0.73 17.37 5.05
CA GLY A 30 -0.46 16.54 5.11
C GLY A 30 -1.75 17.31 4.93
N ARG A 31 -2.88 16.65 5.20
CA ARG A 31 -4.25 17.17 5.07
C ARG A 31 -4.51 18.48 5.81
N ASP A 32 -3.80 18.73 6.90
CA ASP A 32 -3.92 19.95 7.73
C ASP A 32 -3.13 21.14 7.18
N GLY A 33 -2.37 20.95 6.10
CA GLY A 33 -1.51 21.95 5.50
C GLY A 33 -0.31 22.38 6.36
N LYS A 34 -0.04 21.72 7.47
CA LYS A 34 0.99 22.10 8.46
C LYS A 34 1.96 20.98 8.79
N THR A 35 1.45 19.77 9.04
CA THR A 35 2.24 18.64 9.50
C THR A 35 3.02 18.03 8.34
N ASP A 36 4.32 17.78 8.54
CA ASP A 36 5.16 17.15 7.54
C ASP A 36 4.87 15.64 7.45
N MET A 37 4.59 15.18 6.23
CA MET A 37 4.50 13.76 5.87
C MET A 37 5.79 13.37 5.16
N TRP A 38 6.39 12.30 5.63
CA TRP A 38 7.65 11.77 5.11
C TRP A 38 7.37 10.55 4.26
N GLY A 39 8.00 10.48 3.11
CA GLY A 39 7.86 9.33 2.22
C GLY A 39 9.10 9.11 1.36
N LEU A 40 9.09 7.99 0.66
CA LEU A 40 10.12 7.59 -0.30
C LEU A 40 9.55 7.51 -1.71
N ILE A 41 10.39 7.83 -2.69
CA ILE A 41 10.11 7.68 -4.11
C ILE A 41 11.18 6.79 -4.72
N ALA A 42 10.80 5.61 -5.20
CA ALA A 42 11.66 4.72 -5.97
C ALA A 42 11.39 4.87 -7.47
N ARG A 43 12.47 4.90 -8.25
CA ARG A 43 12.46 5.01 -9.72
C ARG A 43 13.11 3.78 -10.33
N PRO A 44 12.76 3.43 -11.59
CA PRO A 44 13.47 2.38 -12.30
C PRO A 44 14.93 2.79 -12.59
N THR A 45 15.81 1.81 -12.77
CA THR A 45 17.23 2.05 -13.11
C THR A 45 17.40 2.78 -14.46
N ASN A 46 16.48 2.55 -15.41
CA ASN A 46 16.43 3.20 -16.72
C ASN A 46 15.52 4.45 -16.75
N PHE A 47 15.41 5.15 -15.62
CA PHE A 47 14.54 6.31 -15.47
C PHE A 47 14.85 7.43 -16.49
N ASP A 48 13.78 7.92 -17.14
CA ASP A 48 13.83 9.07 -18.05
C ASP A 48 12.89 10.18 -17.53
N PRO A 49 13.41 11.33 -17.10
CA PRO A 49 12.59 12.41 -16.53
C PRO A 49 11.61 13.04 -17.51
N ASN A 50 11.75 12.77 -18.82
CA ASN A 50 10.84 13.28 -19.86
C ASN A 50 9.63 12.37 -20.11
N LYS A 51 9.61 11.18 -19.53
CA LYS A 51 8.47 10.25 -19.61
C LYS A 51 7.52 10.46 -18.44
N LYS A 52 6.28 9.98 -18.60
CA LYS A 52 5.32 9.90 -17.52
C LYS A 52 5.14 8.44 -17.08
N TYR A 53 5.19 8.24 -15.78
CA TYR A 53 5.09 6.92 -15.15
C TYR A 53 3.85 6.84 -14.26
N PRO A 54 3.05 5.78 -14.38
CA PRO A 54 2.02 5.51 -13.37
C PRO A 54 2.67 5.36 -11.99
N VAL A 55 1.93 5.70 -10.95
CA VAL A 55 2.41 5.63 -9.57
C VAL A 55 1.81 4.41 -8.89
N ILE A 56 2.60 3.67 -8.14
CA ILE A 56 2.14 2.62 -7.24
C ILE A 56 2.52 2.98 -5.82
N GLU A 57 1.54 2.97 -4.93
CA GLU A 57 1.76 3.09 -3.51
C GLU A 57 1.87 1.71 -2.87
N TYR A 58 2.98 1.43 -2.20
CA TYR A 58 3.10 0.35 -1.25
C TYR A 58 2.66 0.87 0.12
N ILE A 59 1.59 0.29 0.65
CA ILE A 59 1.03 0.73 1.92
C ILE A 59 1.13 -0.36 2.99
N TYR A 60 1.62 0.02 4.14
CA TYR A 60 1.29 -0.59 5.41
C TYR A 60 1.02 0.57 6.36
N GLN A 61 -0.21 0.78 6.74
CA GLN A 61 -0.63 1.95 7.47
C GLN A 61 -1.50 1.52 8.65
N GLY A 62 -1.57 2.37 9.64
CA GLY A 62 -2.34 2.15 10.84
C GLY A 62 -1.47 2.33 12.08
N PRO A 63 -2.12 2.30 13.24
CA PRO A 63 -1.44 2.52 14.51
C PRO A 63 -0.48 1.36 14.84
N GLY A 64 0.54 1.68 15.61
CA GLY A 64 1.50 0.71 16.16
C GLY A 64 2.91 0.83 15.61
N ASP A 65 3.14 1.40 14.43
CA ASP A 65 4.48 1.58 13.86
C ASP A 65 4.55 2.73 12.85
N GLN A 66 5.75 2.98 12.33
CA GLN A 66 6.05 3.71 11.11
C GLN A 66 6.66 2.75 10.09
N TYR A 67 6.29 2.87 8.84
CA TYR A 67 6.56 1.86 7.82
C TYR A 67 7.56 2.32 6.76
N VAL A 68 7.73 3.61 6.55
CA VAL A 68 8.78 4.14 5.68
C VAL A 68 10.15 3.74 6.25
N PRO A 69 10.98 2.98 5.50
CA PRO A 69 12.30 2.53 5.97
C PRO A 69 13.20 3.68 6.40
N LYS A 70 13.85 3.54 7.56
CA LYS A 70 14.80 4.50 8.14
C LYS A 70 16.25 3.99 8.04
N THR A 71 16.44 2.79 7.47
CA THR A 71 17.75 2.14 7.33
C THR A 71 18.13 2.05 5.87
N PHE A 72 19.43 2.06 5.58
CA PHE A 72 19.94 1.80 4.24
C PHE A 72 19.55 0.39 3.77
N ARG A 73 18.89 0.33 2.61
CA ARG A 73 18.55 -0.91 1.90
C ARG A 73 18.87 -0.71 0.42
N PRO A 74 19.88 -1.39 -0.13
CA PRO A 74 20.22 -1.29 -1.55
C PRO A 74 19.13 -1.86 -2.46
N TYR A 75 18.34 -2.77 -1.94
CA TYR A 75 17.21 -3.37 -2.62
C TYR A 75 16.03 -3.51 -1.65
N ASP A 76 14.89 -2.99 -2.03
CA ASP A 76 13.62 -3.24 -1.36
C ASP A 76 12.71 -3.98 -2.34
N TRP A 77 12.45 -5.24 -2.06
CA TRP A 77 11.66 -6.12 -2.91
C TRP A 77 10.30 -5.52 -3.28
N ASN A 78 9.65 -4.89 -2.32
CA ASN A 78 8.31 -4.37 -2.54
C ASN A 78 8.28 -3.13 -3.44
N MET A 79 9.34 -2.32 -3.44
CA MET A 79 9.39 -1.09 -4.23
C MET A 79 10.19 -1.26 -5.52
N THR A 80 11.37 -1.86 -5.42
CA THR A 80 12.34 -1.90 -6.52
C THR A 80 11.84 -2.74 -7.70
N SER A 81 11.29 -3.92 -7.45
CA SER A 81 10.80 -4.82 -8.51
C SER A 81 9.70 -4.18 -9.37
N LEU A 82 8.74 -3.49 -8.73
CA LEU A 82 7.69 -2.78 -9.46
C LEU A 82 8.23 -1.55 -10.19
N ALA A 83 9.21 -0.85 -9.60
CA ALA A 83 9.85 0.29 -10.28
C ALA A 83 10.52 -0.15 -11.59
N GLU A 84 11.22 -1.30 -11.59
CA GLU A 84 11.88 -1.82 -12.81
C GLU A 84 10.90 -2.17 -13.95
N LEU A 85 9.62 -2.39 -13.64
CA LEU A 85 8.58 -2.54 -14.67
C LEU A 85 8.15 -1.21 -15.32
N GLY A 86 8.66 -0.09 -14.83
CA GLY A 86 8.33 1.25 -15.35
C GLY A 86 7.26 1.98 -14.55
N PHE A 87 7.19 1.73 -13.25
CA PHE A 87 6.39 2.52 -12.30
C PHE A 87 7.25 3.44 -11.46
N ILE A 88 6.65 4.50 -10.94
CA ILE A 88 7.18 5.20 -9.77
C ILE A 88 6.53 4.56 -8.56
N VAL A 89 7.33 4.03 -7.64
CA VAL A 89 6.80 3.39 -6.43
C VAL A 89 7.04 4.29 -5.23
N VAL A 90 6.00 4.49 -4.43
CA VAL A 90 6.04 5.37 -3.27
C VAL A 90 5.62 4.65 -1.99
N MET A 91 6.13 5.12 -0.86
CA MET A 91 5.72 4.73 0.47
C MET A 91 5.69 5.96 1.36
N VAL A 92 4.64 6.14 2.14
CA VAL A 92 4.40 7.35 2.94
C VAL A 92 3.95 6.97 4.34
N ASP A 93 4.44 7.66 5.38
CA ASP A 93 3.89 7.61 6.75
C ASP A 93 2.94 8.80 6.95
N GLY A 94 1.64 8.56 6.85
CA GLY A 94 0.58 9.55 7.10
C GLY A 94 0.15 9.62 8.56
N MET A 95 -0.77 10.52 8.89
CA MET A 95 -1.39 10.57 10.22
C MET A 95 -2.08 9.24 10.53
N GLY A 96 -1.95 8.79 11.78
CA GLY A 96 -2.37 7.46 12.22
C GLY A 96 -1.21 6.50 12.46
N THR A 97 0.00 6.80 11.95
CA THR A 97 1.22 6.04 12.32
C THR A 97 1.81 6.55 13.64
N SER A 98 2.66 5.72 14.25
CA SER A 98 3.24 5.97 15.58
C SER A 98 4.52 6.82 15.56
N PHE A 99 5.16 6.97 16.71
CA PHE A 99 6.49 7.57 16.97
C PHE A 99 6.65 9.05 16.63
N ARG A 100 5.55 9.81 16.47
CA ARG A 100 5.60 11.25 16.30
C ARG A 100 4.94 11.98 17.47
N SER A 101 3.62 12.14 17.44
CA SER A 101 2.89 12.69 18.58
C SER A 101 1.58 11.93 18.76
N ARG A 102 1.03 11.98 19.97
CA ARG A 102 -0.27 11.38 20.26
C ARG A 102 -1.38 11.92 19.36
N ALA A 103 -1.36 13.22 19.05
CA ALA A 103 -2.33 13.83 18.15
C ALA A 103 -2.19 13.30 16.71
N PHE A 104 -0.97 13.03 16.26
CA PHE A 104 -0.70 12.46 14.95
C PHE A 104 -1.20 11.01 14.85
N GLU A 105 -0.94 10.20 15.87
CA GLU A 105 -1.35 8.79 15.93
C GLU A 105 -2.87 8.64 16.12
N ASN A 106 -3.47 9.43 17.01
CA ASN A 106 -4.87 9.30 17.39
C ASN A 106 -5.87 9.69 16.27
N VAL A 107 -5.42 10.17 15.11
CA VAL A 107 -6.30 10.41 13.96
C VAL A 107 -7.05 9.13 13.55
N CYS A 108 -6.41 7.96 13.68
CA CYS A 108 -7.04 6.67 13.40
C CYS A 108 -7.79 6.05 14.58
N TYR A 109 -7.71 6.63 15.79
CA TYR A 109 -8.42 6.09 16.95
C TYR A 109 -9.92 6.17 16.76
N LYS A 110 -10.60 5.03 16.83
CA LYS A 110 -12.02 4.84 16.48
C LYS A 110 -12.36 5.24 15.02
N ASN A 111 -11.37 5.28 14.15
CA ASN A 111 -11.50 5.76 12.79
C ASN A 111 -10.47 5.11 11.85
N LEU A 112 -10.39 3.78 11.84
CA LEU A 112 -9.41 3.06 11.00
C LEU A 112 -9.65 3.25 9.50
N LYS A 113 -10.85 3.64 9.06
CA LYS A 113 -11.09 4.05 7.66
C LYS A 113 -10.22 5.23 7.21
N ASP A 114 -9.71 6.00 8.18
CA ASP A 114 -8.79 7.11 7.96
C ASP A 114 -7.42 6.80 8.56
N ALA A 115 -6.79 5.78 8.01
CA ALA A 115 -5.43 5.41 8.35
C ALA A 115 -4.42 6.10 7.42
N GLY A 116 -4.53 7.42 7.23
CA GLY A 116 -3.57 8.24 6.51
C GLY A 116 -3.83 8.47 5.03
N LEU A 117 -4.79 7.82 4.39
CA LEU A 117 -5.05 7.95 2.95
C LEU A 117 -5.21 9.40 2.47
N PRO A 118 -5.91 10.31 3.17
CA PRO A 118 -5.95 11.72 2.78
C PRO A 118 -4.58 12.41 2.76
N ASP A 119 -3.68 12.05 3.68
CA ASP A 119 -2.31 12.57 3.72
C ASP A 119 -1.47 12.03 2.57
N HIS A 120 -1.61 10.73 2.27
CA HIS A 120 -0.91 10.08 1.16
C HIS A 120 -1.31 10.70 -0.18
N ILE A 121 -2.61 10.94 -0.39
CA ILE A 121 -3.12 11.65 -1.58
C ILE A 121 -2.54 13.06 -1.69
N ALA A 122 -2.54 13.81 -0.58
CA ALA A 122 -1.99 15.17 -0.54
C ALA A 122 -0.48 15.16 -0.86
N TRP A 123 0.25 14.21 -0.28
CA TRP A 123 1.68 14.03 -0.49
C TRP A 123 2.00 13.67 -1.95
N MET A 124 1.32 12.68 -2.54
CA MET A 124 1.54 12.29 -3.94
C MET A 124 1.20 13.43 -4.91
N LYS A 125 0.13 14.18 -4.66
CA LYS A 125 -0.19 15.39 -5.45
C LYS A 125 0.89 16.47 -5.30
N ALA A 126 1.49 16.62 -4.13
CA ALA A 126 2.59 17.57 -3.92
C ALA A 126 3.87 17.09 -4.63
N ALA A 127 4.17 15.80 -4.57
CA ALA A 127 5.29 15.20 -5.28
C ALA A 127 5.14 15.37 -6.80
N ALA A 128 3.98 15.11 -7.37
CA ALA A 128 3.71 15.27 -8.81
C ALA A 128 3.82 16.72 -9.28
N ARG A 129 3.52 17.70 -8.44
CA ARG A 129 3.77 19.12 -8.77
C ARG A 129 5.27 19.45 -8.90
N LYS A 130 6.11 18.79 -8.09
CA LYS A 130 7.57 18.94 -8.16
C LYS A 130 8.18 18.07 -9.26
N TYR A 131 7.61 16.89 -9.45
CA TYR A 131 8.11 15.86 -10.36
C TYR A 131 7.05 15.52 -11.42
N PRO A 132 7.01 16.26 -12.56
CA PRO A 132 5.98 16.10 -13.59
C PRO A 132 5.94 14.71 -14.25
N TYR A 133 6.97 13.90 -14.07
CA TYR A 133 6.99 12.50 -14.52
C TYR A 133 6.07 11.58 -13.74
N MET A 134 5.63 11.97 -12.53
CA MET A 134 4.66 11.19 -11.73
C MET A 134 3.25 11.43 -12.26
N ASP A 135 2.64 10.40 -12.82
CA ASP A 135 1.27 10.45 -13.35
C ASP A 135 0.27 10.05 -12.26
N VAL A 136 -0.20 11.03 -11.51
CA VAL A 136 -1.18 10.82 -10.43
C VAL A 136 -2.62 10.64 -10.92
N ASP A 137 -2.86 10.61 -12.22
CA ASP A 137 -4.13 10.16 -12.80
C ASP A 137 -4.18 8.64 -12.97
N ARG A 138 -3.04 7.95 -12.80
CA ARG A 138 -2.88 6.50 -12.87
C ARG A 138 -2.18 5.97 -11.62
N VAL A 139 -2.87 6.00 -10.48
CA VAL A 139 -2.35 5.54 -9.19
C VAL A 139 -2.91 4.18 -8.84
N GLY A 140 -2.03 3.21 -8.57
CA GLY A 140 -2.35 1.94 -7.95
C GLY A 140 -1.91 1.90 -6.49
N ILE A 141 -2.44 0.93 -5.74
CA ILE A 141 -2.09 0.72 -4.35
C ILE A 141 -2.03 -0.76 -4.02
N TYR A 142 -1.10 -1.17 -3.16
CA TYR A 142 -1.06 -2.54 -2.68
C TYR A 142 -0.47 -2.65 -1.27
N GLY A 143 -0.89 -3.69 -0.57
CA GLY A 143 -0.37 -4.02 0.75
C GLY A 143 -0.86 -5.37 1.24
N CYS A 144 -0.33 -5.78 2.40
CA CYS A 144 -0.67 -7.03 3.08
C CYS A 144 -1.19 -6.73 4.48
N SER A 145 -2.05 -7.58 5.03
CA SER A 145 -2.55 -7.45 6.41
C SER A 145 -3.35 -6.13 6.60
N ALA A 146 -2.96 -5.27 7.53
CA ALA A 146 -3.51 -3.92 7.62
C ALA A 146 -3.35 -3.16 6.30
N GLY A 147 -2.22 -3.33 5.60
CA GLY A 147 -2.01 -2.76 4.26
C GLY A 147 -2.97 -3.33 3.20
N GLY A 148 -3.38 -4.60 3.34
CA GLY A 148 -4.43 -5.21 2.51
C GLY A 148 -5.80 -4.60 2.78
N GLN A 149 -6.15 -4.39 4.05
CA GLN A 149 -7.35 -3.65 4.44
C GLN A 149 -7.37 -2.26 3.81
N GLU A 150 -6.28 -1.50 3.97
CA GLU A 150 -6.19 -0.13 3.48
C GLU A 150 -6.15 -0.04 1.95
N SER A 151 -5.53 -1.00 1.27
CA SER A 151 -5.53 -1.05 -0.20
C SER A 151 -6.95 -1.23 -0.75
N THR A 152 -7.75 -2.10 -0.13
CA THR A 152 -9.17 -2.24 -0.47
C THR A 152 -9.95 -0.97 -0.13
N ASN A 153 -9.74 -0.42 1.07
CA ASN A 153 -10.39 0.81 1.53
C ASN A 153 -10.13 1.99 0.57
N ALA A 154 -8.91 2.08 0.03
CA ALA A 154 -8.52 3.12 -0.90
C ALA A 154 -9.37 3.15 -2.18
N VAL A 155 -9.62 2.00 -2.81
CA VAL A 155 -10.45 1.94 -4.03
C VAL A 155 -11.94 1.99 -3.75
N LEU A 156 -12.38 1.71 -2.53
CA LEU A 156 -13.77 1.87 -2.10
C LEU A 156 -14.10 3.34 -1.80
N LEU A 157 -13.24 4.05 -1.07
CA LEU A 157 -13.52 5.39 -0.56
C LEU A 157 -12.90 6.52 -1.39
N TYR A 158 -11.83 6.24 -2.14
CA TYR A 158 -11.10 7.22 -2.96
C TYR A 158 -10.92 6.77 -4.42
N PRO A 159 -11.99 6.29 -5.11
CA PRO A 159 -11.90 5.74 -6.46
C PRO A 159 -11.50 6.77 -7.53
N ASP A 160 -11.67 8.06 -7.22
CA ASP A 160 -11.24 9.15 -8.11
C ASP A 160 -9.72 9.33 -8.12
N PHE A 161 -9.03 8.86 -7.10
CA PHE A 161 -7.58 8.91 -7.01
C PHE A 161 -6.95 7.55 -7.30
N TYR A 162 -7.32 6.51 -6.56
CA TYR A 162 -6.79 5.15 -6.74
C TYR A 162 -7.55 4.41 -7.84
N LYS A 163 -6.82 3.92 -8.86
CA LYS A 163 -7.38 3.30 -10.06
C LYS A 163 -7.36 1.78 -10.04
N ALA A 164 -6.54 1.17 -9.19
CA ALA A 164 -6.46 -0.27 -9.03
C ALA A 164 -5.87 -0.61 -7.65
N ALA A 165 -6.32 -1.69 -7.03
CA ALA A 165 -5.79 -2.18 -5.76
C ALA A 165 -5.48 -3.67 -5.77
N TYR A 166 -4.31 -4.03 -5.23
CA TYR A 166 -3.96 -5.39 -4.89
C TYR A 166 -3.92 -5.52 -3.37
N SER A 167 -4.78 -6.37 -2.83
CA SER A 167 -5.02 -6.50 -1.40
C SER A 167 -4.71 -7.91 -0.94
N ALA A 168 -3.65 -8.09 -0.17
CA ALA A 168 -3.26 -9.40 0.34
C ALA A 168 -3.62 -9.55 1.82
N CYS A 169 -4.18 -10.71 2.19
CA CYS A 169 -4.47 -11.14 3.57
C CYS A 169 -5.03 -10.03 4.48
N GLY A 170 -5.97 -9.23 3.97
CA GLY A 170 -6.48 -8.03 4.64
C GLY A 170 -7.43 -8.32 5.81
N CYS A 171 -7.32 -7.49 6.86
CA CYS A 171 -8.25 -7.48 8.00
C CYS A 171 -9.53 -6.73 7.62
N HIS A 172 -10.34 -7.27 6.70
CA HIS A 172 -11.41 -6.53 6.03
C HIS A 172 -12.59 -6.13 6.92
N ASP A 173 -12.77 -6.79 8.06
CA ASP A 173 -13.77 -6.43 9.06
C ASP A 173 -13.22 -6.64 10.48
N ASN A 174 -13.02 -5.55 11.18
CA ASN A 174 -12.42 -5.56 12.51
C ASN A 174 -13.33 -6.14 13.60
N ARG A 175 -14.57 -6.55 13.29
CA ARG A 175 -15.45 -7.26 14.22
C ARG A 175 -15.13 -8.76 14.31
N MET A 176 -14.34 -9.31 13.38
CA MET A 176 -14.03 -10.73 13.31
C MET A 176 -12.55 -11.09 13.47
N ASP A 177 -11.68 -10.12 13.53
CA ASP A 177 -10.24 -10.34 13.72
C ASP A 177 -9.85 -10.30 15.21
N LYS A 178 -8.57 -10.18 15.52
CA LYS A 178 -8.00 -10.19 16.87
C LYS A 178 -8.58 -9.08 17.75
N ILE A 179 -9.35 -9.45 18.76
CA ILE A 179 -10.01 -8.50 19.65
C ILE A 179 -9.03 -7.56 20.34
N TRP A 180 -7.86 -8.06 20.75
CA TRP A 180 -6.84 -7.27 21.42
C TRP A 180 -6.27 -6.16 20.52
N TRP A 181 -6.17 -6.38 19.19
CA TRP A 181 -5.74 -5.39 18.22
C TRP A 181 -6.87 -4.42 17.89
N ASN A 182 -8.05 -4.97 17.61
CA ASN A 182 -9.20 -4.18 17.13
C ASN A 182 -9.73 -3.25 18.22
N GLU A 183 -9.93 -3.72 19.46
CA GLU A 183 -10.41 -2.90 20.56
C GLU A 183 -9.38 -1.85 21.01
N LEU A 184 -8.09 -2.13 20.88
CA LEU A 184 -7.04 -1.14 21.18
C LEU A 184 -7.21 0.13 20.33
N TRP A 185 -7.59 -0.03 19.06
CA TRP A 185 -7.67 1.08 18.13
C TRP A 185 -9.09 1.57 17.86
N LEU A 186 -10.06 0.69 17.85
CA LEU A 186 -11.46 1.04 17.64
C LEU A 186 -12.26 1.18 18.92
N GLY A 187 -11.70 0.75 20.05
CA GLY A 187 -12.31 0.88 21.37
C GLY A 187 -13.49 -0.06 21.60
N TYR A 188 -14.01 0.00 22.82
CA TYR A 188 -15.19 -0.73 23.27
C TYR A 188 -16.27 0.28 23.74
N PRO A 189 -17.57 0.01 23.58
CA PRO A 189 -18.15 -1.18 22.92
C PRO A 189 -18.03 -1.13 21.39
N VAL A 190 -18.18 -2.30 20.76
CA VAL A 190 -18.29 -2.44 19.31
C VAL A 190 -19.52 -1.68 18.81
N GLY A 191 -19.32 -0.72 17.95
CA GLY A 191 -20.38 0.16 17.45
C GLY A 191 -20.17 0.56 15.99
N ASP A 192 -20.68 1.73 15.59
CA ASP A 192 -20.63 2.19 14.20
C ASP A 192 -19.21 2.45 13.70
N GLN A 193 -18.26 2.77 14.58
CA GLN A 193 -16.85 2.93 14.21
C GLN A 193 -16.22 1.67 13.59
N TYR A 194 -16.76 0.48 13.90
CA TYR A 194 -16.34 -0.76 13.27
C TYR A 194 -16.94 -0.96 11.88
N LYS A 195 -18.18 -0.49 11.69
CA LYS A 195 -18.88 -0.59 10.40
C LYS A 195 -18.32 0.39 9.36
N GLU A 196 -18.07 1.61 9.78
CA GLU A 196 -17.63 2.68 8.88
C GLU A 196 -16.32 2.36 8.16
N GLY A 197 -15.38 1.65 8.81
CA GLY A 197 -14.11 1.20 8.25
C GLY A 197 -14.13 -0.20 7.64
N SER A 198 -15.28 -0.90 7.70
CA SER A 198 -15.37 -2.27 7.19
C SER A 198 -15.44 -2.31 5.67
N ASN A 199 -14.51 -3.03 5.03
CA ASN A 199 -14.55 -3.29 3.60
C ASN A 199 -15.75 -4.18 3.20
N VAL A 200 -16.27 -4.97 4.14
CA VAL A 200 -17.47 -5.78 3.93
C VAL A 200 -18.71 -4.90 3.80
N GLU A 201 -18.89 -3.94 4.70
CA GLU A 201 -20.02 -2.99 4.66
C GLU A 201 -19.93 -2.07 3.43
N ASN A 202 -18.72 -1.66 3.06
CA ASN A 202 -18.45 -0.73 1.98
C ASN A 202 -18.27 -1.40 0.60
N ALA A 203 -18.35 -2.72 0.50
CA ALA A 203 -18.12 -3.48 -0.73
C ALA A 203 -18.96 -2.99 -1.93
N HIS A 204 -20.17 -2.50 -1.67
CA HIS A 204 -21.07 -1.95 -2.69
C HIS A 204 -20.52 -0.71 -3.41
N LEU A 205 -19.54 -0.02 -2.83
CA LEU A 205 -18.89 1.16 -3.42
C LEU A 205 -17.85 0.81 -4.49
N LEU A 206 -17.43 -0.45 -4.61
CA LEU A 206 -16.39 -0.85 -5.56
C LEU A 206 -16.72 -0.43 -6.98
N SER A 207 -15.83 0.35 -7.59
CA SER A 207 -15.93 0.82 -8.99
C SER A 207 -14.59 0.76 -9.73
N ARG A 208 -13.57 0.20 -9.10
CA ARG A 208 -12.21 0.08 -9.64
C ARG A 208 -11.73 -1.37 -9.58
N PRO A 209 -10.80 -1.77 -10.44
CA PRO A 209 -10.17 -3.08 -10.36
C PRO A 209 -9.63 -3.38 -8.98
N LEU A 210 -10.00 -4.54 -8.44
CA LEU A 210 -9.56 -5.06 -7.16
C LEU A 210 -9.13 -6.52 -7.32
N MET A 211 -7.91 -6.83 -6.87
CA MET A 211 -7.44 -8.21 -6.70
C MET A 211 -7.30 -8.49 -5.21
N LEU A 212 -7.99 -9.51 -4.74
CA LEU A 212 -7.89 -10.04 -3.39
C LEU A 212 -7.01 -11.29 -3.40
N VAL A 213 -6.07 -11.38 -2.46
CA VAL A 213 -5.16 -12.52 -2.32
C VAL A 213 -5.16 -12.98 -0.87
N VAL A 214 -5.17 -14.30 -0.67
CA VAL A 214 -5.18 -14.89 0.67
C VAL A 214 -4.44 -16.22 0.68
N GLY A 215 -3.66 -16.48 1.73
CA GLY A 215 -3.12 -17.80 2.02
C GLY A 215 -4.22 -18.71 2.60
N GLU A 216 -4.30 -19.95 2.11
CA GLU A 216 -5.30 -20.92 2.59
C GLU A 216 -5.17 -21.20 4.09
N LEU A 217 -3.94 -21.22 4.60
CA LEU A 217 -3.63 -21.56 6.00
C LEU A 217 -3.21 -20.32 6.81
N ASP A 218 -3.72 -19.14 6.45
CA ASP A 218 -3.41 -17.91 7.19
C ASP A 218 -3.89 -18.03 8.63
N ASP A 219 -2.94 -18.12 9.57
CA ASP A 219 -3.16 -18.24 11.01
C ASP A 219 -3.00 -16.91 11.76
N ASN A 220 -2.71 -15.84 11.04
CA ASN A 220 -2.63 -14.46 11.55
C ASN A 220 -3.93 -13.70 11.29
N VAL A 221 -4.35 -13.58 10.03
CA VAL A 221 -5.66 -13.05 9.64
C VAL A 221 -6.47 -14.16 8.99
N ASP A 222 -7.48 -14.65 9.69
CA ASP A 222 -8.30 -15.76 9.21
C ASP A 222 -8.77 -15.54 7.76
N PRO A 223 -8.58 -16.50 6.84
CA PRO A 223 -9.05 -16.42 5.46
C PRO A 223 -10.52 -16.04 5.32
N ALA A 224 -11.33 -16.32 6.34
CA ALA A 224 -12.73 -15.90 6.39
C ALA A 224 -12.89 -14.37 6.32
N SER A 225 -11.90 -13.57 6.74
CA SER A 225 -11.94 -12.11 6.56
C SER A 225 -12.02 -11.72 5.08
N THR A 226 -11.19 -12.34 4.25
CA THR A 226 -11.26 -12.17 2.79
C THR A 226 -12.54 -12.74 2.21
N MET A 227 -13.00 -13.92 2.66
CA MET A 227 -14.21 -14.54 2.15
C MET A 227 -15.48 -13.74 2.48
N GLN A 228 -15.52 -13.00 3.58
CA GLN A 228 -16.62 -12.10 3.91
C GLN A 228 -16.72 -10.94 2.90
N VAL A 229 -15.60 -10.31 2.54
CA VAL A 229 -15.62 -9.23 1.53
C VAL A 229 -15.95 -9.77 0.14
N VAL A 230 -15.44 -10.96 -0.21
CA VAL A 230 -15.83 -11.67 -1.45
C VAL A 230 -17.34 -11.87 -1.53
N ASN A 231 -17.95 -12.39 -0.45
CA ASN A 231 -19.41 -12.58 -0.40
C ASN A 231 -20.17 -11.26 -0.52
N ALA A 232 -19.67 -10.19 0.11
CA ALA A 232 -20.31 -8.87 0.01
C ALA A 232 -20.21 -8.28 -1.41
N LEU A 233 -19.07 -8.43 -2.07
CA LEU A 233 -18.85 -8.02 -3.46
C LEU A 233 -19.78 -8.78 -4.43
N ILE A 234 -19.90 -10.11 -4.26
CA ILE A 234 -20.82 -10.94 -5.05
C ILE A 234 -22.27 -10.45 -4.87
N LYS A 235 -22.71 -10.23 -3.64
CA LYS A 235 -24.06 -9.74 -3.34
C LYS A 235 -24.32 -8.34 -3.92
N ALA A 236 -23.30 -7.51 -3.99
CA ALA A 236 -23.35 -6.18 -4.59
C ALA A 236 -23.17 -6.18 -6.13
N ASN A 237 -23.06 -7.37 -6.75
CA ASN A 237 -22.82 -7.55 -8.20
C ASN A 237 -21.57 -6.77 -8.68
N LYS A 238 -20.46 -6.87 -7.94
CA LYS A 238 -19.19 -6.24 -8.27
C LYS A 238 -18.23 -7.25 -8.87
N ASP A 239 -17.46 -6.80 -9.87
CA ASP A 239 -16.38 -7.58 -10.48
C ASP A 239 -15.07 -7.40 -9.70
N PHE A 240 -14.33 -8.49 -9.50
CA PHE A 240 -13.05 -8.51 -8.78
C PHE A 240 -12.27 -9.79 -9.12
N GLU A 241 -10.97 -9.78 -8.87
CA GLU A 241 -10.12 -10.98 -8.98
C GLU A 241 -9.86 -11.56 -7.57
N LEU A 242 -9.85 -12.89 -7.45
CA LEU A 242 -9.51 -13.60 -6.21
C LEU A 242 -8.44 -14.64 -6.47
N VAL A 243 -7.39 -14.63 -5.64
CA VAL A 243 -6.33 -15.64 -5.65
C VAL A 243 -6.21 -16.24 -4.25
N VAL A 244 -6.45 -17.53 -4.17
CA VAL A 244 -6.16 -18.32 -2.96
C VAL A 244 -4.86 -19.09 -3.19
N ILE A 245 -3.89 -18.96 -2.29
CA ILE A 245 -2.61 -19.66 -2.37
C ILE A 245 -2.67 -20.90 -1.48
N PRO A 246 -2.77 -22.12 -2.04
CA PRO A 246 -2.88 -23.33 -1.25
C PRO A 246 -1.64 -23.56 -0.39
N GLY A 247 -1.84 -23.95 0.86
CA GLY A 247 -0.78 -24.23 1.83
C GLY A 247 0.01 -23.03 2.34
N ALA A 248 -0.26 -21.82 1.84
CA ALA A 248 0.40 -20.60 2.32
C ALA A 248 -0.27 -20.06 3.59
N HIS A 249 0.56 -19.49 4.47
CA HIS A 249 0.15 -18.78 5.67
C HIS A 249 -0.09 -17.28 5.38
N HIS A 250 0.23 -16.39 6.32
CA HIS A 250 0.10 -14.94 6.17
C HIS A 250 1.09 -14.40 5.14
N THR A 251 0.62 -14.08 3.93
CA THR A 251 1.49 -13.83 2.78
C THR A 251 1.00 -12.71 1.86
N MET A 252 1.93 -12.07 1.17
CA MET A 252 1.66 -11.19 0.03
C MET A 252 1.23 -11.97 -1.24
N GLY A 253 1.25 -13.31 -1.21
CA GLY A 253 0.84 -14.18 -2.33
C GLY A 253 1.96 -15.04 -2.90
N GLU A 254 3.11 -15.13 -2.21
CA GLU A 254 4.30 -15.88 -2.66
C GLU A 254 4.75 -15.42 -4.08
N ALA A 255 5.61 -16.15 -4.72
CA ALA A 255 6.09 -15.85 -6.08
C ALA A 255 4.95 -15.80 -7.12
N PHE A 256 3.93 -16.65 -6.95
CA PHE A 256 2.77 -16.66 -7.84
C PHE A 256 1.95 -15.36 -7.69
N GLY A 257 1.64 -14.96 -6.46
CA GLY A 257 0.90 -13.72 -6.19
C GLY A 257 1.68 -12.47 -6.58
N GLU A 258 3.01 -12.50 -6.45
CA GLU A 258 3.87 -11.41 -6.91
C GLU A 258 3.76 -11.22 -8.43
N HIS A 259 3.87 -12.30 -9.21
CA HIS A 259 3.69 -12.26 -10.65
C HIS A 259 2.27 -11.77 -11.02
N LYS A 260 1.23 -12.25 -10.31
CA LYS A 260 -0.14 -11.75 -10.47
C LYS A 260 -0.25 -10.25 -10.23
N ARG A 261 0.43 -9.73 -9.20
CA ARG A 261 0.45 -8.30 -8.86
C ARG A 261 1.08 -7.48 -9.99
N TYR A 262 2.18 -7.96 -10.56
CA TYR A 262 2.84 -7.30 -11.69
C TYR A 262 1.93 -7.23 -12.91
N ASP A 263 1.36 -8.34 -13.32
CA ASP A 263 0.42 -8.42 -14.43
C ASP A 263 -0.81 -7.53 -14.21
N PHE A 264 -1.32 -7.52 -12.99
CA PHE A 264 -2.48 -6.72 -12.61
C PHE A 264 -2.22 -5.23 -12.80
N PHE A 265 -1.12 -4.71 -12.27
CA PHE A 265 -0.81 -3.29 -12.41
C PHE A 265 -0.40 -2.90 -13.83
N VAL A 266 0.34 -3.75 -14.54
CA VAL A 266 0.65 -3.53 -15.96
C VAL A 266 -0.63 -3.41 -16.77
N ARG A 267 -1.58 -4.33 -16.59
CA ARG A 267 -2.86 -4.33 -17.29
C ARG A 267 -3.70 -3.09 -16.98
N HIS A 268 -3.87 -2.76 -15.71
CA HIS A 268 -4.82 -1.72 -15.29
C HIS A 268 -4.26 -0.30 -15.28
N LEU A 269 -2.96 -0.12 -15.10
CA LEU A 269 -2.36 1.22 -15.05
C LEU A 269 -1.60 1.60 -16.32
N MET A 270 -0.94 0.64 -16.97
CA MET A 270 -0.26 0.88 -18.24
C MET A 270 -1.14 0.60 -19.46
N GLN A 271 -2.25 -0.15 -19.27
CA GLN A 271 -3.14 -0.60 -20.36
C GLN A 271 -2.41 -1.45 -21.41
N VAL A 272 -1.44 -2.25 -20.96
CA VAL A 272 -0.66 -3.18 -21.76
C VAL A 272 -1.03 -4.59 -21.33
N ASN A 273 -1.16 -5.50 -22.30
CA ASN A 273 -1.30 -6.92 -21.97
C ASN A 273 0.05 -7.48 -21.52
N PRO A 274 0.16 -8.04 -20.33
CA PRO A 274 1.38 -8.71 -19.91
C PRO A 274 1.64 -9.93 -20.80
N PRO A 275 2.90 -10.40 -20.90
CA PRO A 275 3.23 -11.61 -21.64
C PRO A 275 2.52 -12.83 -21.03
N LYS A 276 2.23 -13.84 -21.85
CA LYS A 276 1.68 -15.09 -21.31
C LYS A 276 2.74 -15.81 -20.49
N TRP A 277 2.31 -16.44 -19.40
CA TRP A 277 3.22 -17.08 -18.44
C TRP A 277 4.02 -18.23 -19.01
N ASP A 278 3.45 -18.99 -19.95
CA ASP A 278 4.11 -20.07 -20.67
C ASP A 278 5.12 -19.58 -21.72
N GLU A 279 5.09 -18.30 -22.07
CA GLU A 279 6.05 -17.64 -22.98
C GLU A 279 7.24 -17.02 -22.22
N ILE A 280 7.18 -16.94 -20.89
CA ILE A 280 8.26 -16.43 -20.04
C ILE A 280 9.25 -17.56 -19.77
N LYS A 281 10.48 -17.41 -20.25
CA LYS A 281 11.57 -18.41 -20.09
C LYS A 281 12.45 -18.08 -18.89
#